data_15569e8f8fd8807d2854f2aa36cc9c46
#
_entry.id   15569e8f8fd8807d2854f2aa36cc9c46
#
_cell.length_a   1.000
_cell.length_b   1.000
_cell.length_c   1.000
_cell.angle_alpha   90.00
_cell.angle_beta   90.00
_cell.angle_gamma   90.00
#
_symmetry.space_group_name_H-M   'P 1'
#
loop_
_entity.id
_entity.type
_entity.pdbx_description
1 polymer ?
#
loop_
_entity_poly.entity_id
_entity_poly.type
_entity_poly.pdbx_seq_one_letter_code
_entity_poly.pdbx_strand_id
1 'polypeptide(L)'
;LLLVSLRLFDTATREVRDFVPVVPGKVGIYLCGATVQAPPHIGHVRSVLAFDVLVRWLRRTGLDVTMVRNVTDIDDKILARSAEADVPWWAWAMQNERAFTAAYDALG
;
A
#
# COMPACT_ATOMS: atom_id res chain seq x y z
N LEU A 1 18.72 6.82 -24.39
CA LEU A 1 17.85 6.35 -23.28
C LEU A 1 17.33 4.98 -23.67
N LEU A 2 17.86 3.94 -23.05
CA LEU A 2 17.29 2.60 -23.16
C LEU A 2 15.89 2.67 -22.51
N LEU A 3 14.83 2.63 -23.31
CA LEU A 3 13.48 2.38 -22.87
C LEU A 3 13.44 0.93 -22.36
N VAL A 4 13.81 0.74 -21.12
CA VAL A 4 13.56 -0.54 -20.45
C VAL A 4 12.06 -0.60 -20.23
N SER A 5 11.35 -1.38 -21.07
CA SER A 5 9.92 -1.59 -20.86
C SER A 5 9.74 -2.37 -19.57
N LEU A 6 9.01 -1.78 -18.62
CA LEU A 6 8.60 -2.49 -17.41
C LEU A 6 7.55 -3.53 -17.79
N ARG A 7 7.76 -4.76 -17.34
CA ARG A 7 6.81 -5.86 -17.51
C ARG A 7 6.28 -6.29 -16.15
N LEU A 8 4.98 -6.39 -16.05
CA LEU A 8 4.29 -6.79 -14.82
C LEU A 8 3.34 -7.94 -15.10
N PHE A 9 3.16 -8.81 -14.10
CA PHE A 9 2.14 -9.84 -14.15
C PHE A 9 0.76 -9.20 -13.97
N ASP A 10 -0.12 -9.42 -14.92
CA ASP A 10 -1.50 -8.96 -14.89
C ASP A 10 -2.42 -10.13 -14.52
N THR A 11 -3.03 -10.06 -13.35
CA THR A 11 -3.93 -11.11 -12.85
C THR A 11 -5.17 -11.28 -13.73
N ALA A 12 -5.63 -10.22 -14.38
CA ALA A 12 -6.82 -10.30 -15.26
C ALA A 12 -6.55 -11.14 -16.51
N THR A 13 -5.37 -11.01 -17.10
CA THR A 13 -4.95 -11.77 -18.29
C THR A 13 -4.15 -13.02 -17.94
N ARG A 14 -3.65 -13.14 -16.70
CA ARG A 14 -2.75 -14.20 -16.23
C ARG A 14 -1.43 -14.28 -17.00
N GLU A 15 -0.94 -13.15 -17.47
CA GLU A 15 0.27 -13.05 -18.26
C GLU A 15 1.19 -11.93 -17.74
N VAL A 16 2.49 -12.10 -17.97
CA VAL A 16 3.46 -11.00 -17.81
C VAL A 16 3.45 -10.18 -19.09
N ARG A 17 3.03 -8.94 -18.99
CA ARG A 17 2.86 -8.04 -20.13
C ARG A 17 3.55 -6.71 -19.92
N ASP A 18 3.79 -5.99 -20.99
CA ASP A 18 4.35 -4.65 -20.94
C ASP A 18 3.39 -3.71 -20.20
N PHE A 19 3.95 -2.92 -19.29
CA PHE A 19 3.19 -1.91 -18.59
C PHE A 19 2.95 -0.71 -19.50
N VAL A 20 1.68 -0.41 -19.75
CA VAL A 20 1.25 0.75 -20.55
C VAL A 20 0.31 1.60 -19.69
N PRO A 21 0.67 2.86 -19.35
CA PRO A 21 -0.22 3.75 -18.63
C PRO A 21 -1.52 4.03 -19.41
N VAL A 22 -2.65 4.12 -18.70
CA VAL A 22 -3.94 4.49 -19.29
C VAL A 22 -3.90 5.90 -19.87
N VAL A 23 -3.23 6.83 -19.16
CA VAL A 23 -2.95 8.17 -19.63
C VAL A 23 -1.46 8.29 -19.91
N PRO A 24 -1.03 8.65 -21.11
CA PRO A 24 0.39 8.79 -21.42
C PRO A 24 1.12 9.69 -20.43
N GLY A 25 2.24 9.20 -19.88
CA GLY A 25 3.07 9.92 -18.92
C GLY A 25 2.56 9.93 -17.48
N LYS A 26 1.35 9.39 -17.19
CA LYS A 26 0.76 9.40 -15.86
C LYS A 26 0.40 8.00 -15.39
N VAL A 27 0.72 7.69 -14.14
CA VAL A 27 0.43 6.39 -13.52
C VAL A 27 -0.35 6.60 -12.23
N GLY A 28 -1.53 5.99 -12.15
CA GLY A 28 -2.30 5.89 -10.92
C GLY A 28 -2.12 4.48 -10.33
N ILE A 29 -1.78 4.40 -9.06
CA ILE A 29 -1.69 3.14 -8.31
C ILE A 29 -2.64 3.21 -7.13
N TYR A 30 -3.54 2.22 -7.01
CA TYR A 30 -4.31 1.99 -5.80
C TYR A 30 -3.80 0.73 -5.12
N LEU A 31 -3.33 0.88 -3.89
CA LEU A 31 -2.83 -0.23 -3.07
C LEU A 31 -3.79 -0.45 -1.90
N CYS A 32 -4.30 -1.67 -1.76
CA CYS A 32 -5.04 -2.06 -0.57
C CYS A 32 -4.13 -1.97 0.66
N GLY A 33 -4.52 -1.12 1.61
CA GLY A 33 -3.86 -0.99 2.90
C GLY A 33 -4.27 -2.08 3.89
N ALA A 34 -3.58 -2.11 5.01
CA ALA A 34 -3.88 -3.06 6.08
C ALA A 34 -5.13 -2.65 6.89
N THR A 35 -5.78 -3.64 7.49
CA THR A 35 -6.74 -3.43 8.57
C THR A 35 -5.97 -3.14 9.85
N VAL A 36 -6.25 -2.00 10.50
CA VAL A 36 -5.52 -1.54 11.69
C VAL A 36 -6.02 -2.22 12.98
N GLN A 37 -6.06 -3.54 12.95
CA GLN A 37 -6.52 -4.39 14.04
C GLN A 37 -5.47 -4.63 15.15
N ALA A 38 -4.20 -4.46 14.82
CA ALA A 38 -3.04 -4.66 15.68
C ALA A 38 -1.86 -3.84 15.16
N PRO A 39 -0.79 -3.65 15.94
CA PRO A 39 0.43 -2.99 15.47
C PRO A 39 1.01 -3.65 14.20
N PRO A 40 1.68 -2.89 13.33
CA PRO A 40 2.29 -3.43 12.12
C PRO A 40 3.42 -4.41 12.46
N HIS A 41 3.63 -5.39 11.60
CA HIS A 41 4.79 -6.27 11.62
C HIS A 41 5.50 -6.25 10.27
N ILE A 42 6.66 -6.89 10.19
CA ILE A 42 7.53 -6.86 9.00
C ILE A 42 6.81 -7.30 7.71
N GLY A 43 5.83 -8.19 7.80
CA GLY A 43 5.05 -8.61 6.64
C GLY A 43 4.23 -7.49 6.01
N HIS A 44 3.64 -6.61 6.83
CA HIS A 44 2.93 -5.43 6.34
C HIS A 44 3.89 -4.44 5.66
N VAL A 45 5.02 -4.17 6.30
CA VAL A 45 6.04 -3.25 5.80
C VAL A 45 6.65 -3.76 4.50
N ARG A 46 6.94 -5.05 4.39
CA ARG A 46 7.47 -5.67 3.16
C ARG A 46 6.54 -5.47 1.96
N SER A 47 5.25 -5.66 2.16
CA SER A 47 4.26 -5.47 1.09
C SER A 47 4.27 -4.05 0.55
N VAL A 48 4.27 -3.07 1.46
CA VAL A 48 4.29 -1.64 1.08
C VAL A 48 5.61 -1.25 0.44
N LEU A 49 6.73 -1.79 0.93
CA LEU A 49 8.06 -1.51 0.38
C LEU A 49 8.19 -1.95 -1.08
N ALA A 50 7.58 -3.07 -1.47
CA ALA A 50 7.58 -3.51 -2.87
C ALA A 50 6.93 -2.47 -3.79
N PHE A 51 5.83 -1.86 -3.37
CA PHE A 51 5.16 -0.80 -4.13
C PHE A 51 5.90 0.54 -4.06
N ASP A 52 6.57 0.85 -2.96
CA ASP A 52 7.43 2.03 -2.85
C ASP A 52 8.58 1.95 -3.86
N VAL A 53 9.23 0.80 -4.00
CA VAL A 53 10.26 0.57 -5.02
C VAL A 53 9.69 0.74 -6.43
N LEU A 54 8.50 0.20 -6.69
CA LEU A 54 7.83 0.38 -7.98
C LEU A 54 7.56 1.86 -8.30
N VAL A 55 7.04 2.62 -7.34
CA VAL A 55 6.79 4.06 -7.49
C VAL A 55 8.08 4.82 -7.79
N ARG A 56 9.15 4.55 -7.04
CA ARG A 56 10.47 5.19 -7.27
C ARG A 56 11.02 4.85 -8.66
N TRP A 57 10.88 3.61 -9.08
CA TRP A 57 11.30 3.18 -10.42
C TRP A 57 10.52 3.90 -11.51
N LEU A 58 9.20 3.93 -11.43
CA LEU A 58 8.33 4.61 -12.41
C LEU A 58 8.67 6.11 -12.49
N ARG A 59 8.85 6.78 -11.35
CA ARG A 59 9.28 8.19 -11.32
C ARG A 59 10.67 8.37 -11.94
N ARG A 60 11.60 7.44 -11.69
CA ARG A 60 12.94 7.47 -12.27
C ARG A 60 12.90 7.34 -13.80
N THR A 61 11.91 6.66 -14.36
CA THR A 61 11.69 6.56 -15.81
C THR A 61 10.96 7.75 -16.42
N GLY A 62 10.65 8.78 -15.63
CA GLY A 62 10.04 10.04 -16.11
C GLY A 62 8.52 10.06 -16.06
N LEU A 63 7.88 9.09 -15.39
CA LEU A 63 6.44 9.05 -15.24
C LEU A 63 5.98 9.87 -14.01
N ASP A 64 4.85 10.56 -14.15
CA ASP A 64 4.15 11.21 -13.04
C ASP A 64 3.28 10.17 -12.33
N VAL A 65 3.63 9.86 -11.07
CA VAL A 65 3.03 8.76 -10.32
C VAL A 65 2.25 9.27 -9.12
N THR A 66 0.95 8.96 -9.12
CA THR A 66 0.07 9.14 -7.96
C THR A 66 -0.23 7.78 -7.36
N MET A 67 0.10 7.60 -6.08
CA MET A 67 -0.23 6.39 -5.33
C MET A 67 -1.22 6.71 -4.22
N VAL A 68 -2.29 5.94 -4.16
CA VAL A 68 -3.32 6.00 -3.11
C VAL A 68 -3.34 4.66 -2.40
N ARG A 69 -3.36 4.72 -1.07
CA ARG A 69 -3.52 3.55 -0.20
C ARG A 69 -4.64 3.82 0.79
N ASN A 70 -5.58 2.90 0.91
CA ASN A 70 -6.63 2.99 1.92
C ASN A 70 -6.12 2.56 3.29
N VAL A 71 -6.85 2.96 4.32
CA VAL A 71 -6.75 2.44 5.68
C VAL A 71 -8.09 1.85 6.04
N THR A 72 -8.12 0.58 6.42
CA THR A 72 -9.34 -0.08 6.90
C THR A 72 -9.39 0.09 8.42
N ASP A 73 -10.19 1.03 8.87
CA ASP A 73 -10.31 1.46 10.27
C ASP A 73 -11.58 0.95 10.96
N ILE A 74 -12.45 0.26 10.23
CA ILE A 74 -13.61 -0.47 10.75
C ILE A 74 -13.72 -1.84 10.10
N ASP A 75 -13.74 -2.88 10.92
CA ASP A 75 -13.74 -4.29 10.51
C ASP A 75 -14.07 -5.15 11.73
N ASP A 76 -14.64 -6.33 11.54
CA ASP A 76 -14.97 -7.26 12.63
C ASP A 76 -13.77 -7.60 13.52
N LYS A 77 -12.58 -7.67 12.95
CA LYS A 77 -11.34 -7.92 13.68
C LYS A 77 -10.97 -6.76 14.61
N ILE A 78 -11.22 -5.52 14.19
CA ILE A 78 -11.01 -4.34 15.04
C ILE A 78 -11.99 -4.37 16.21
N LEU A 79 -13.26 -4.66 15.95
CA LEU A 79 -14.29 -4.76 16.98
C LEU A 79 -13.94 -5.83 18.01
N ALA A 80 -13.52 -7.02 17.56
CA ALA A 80 -13.11 -8.12 18.45
C ALA A 80 -11.90 -7.73 19.31
N ARG A 81 -10.84 -7.19 18.69
CA ARG A 81 -9.61 -6.82 19.41
C ARG A 81 -9.82 -5.68 20.40
N SER A 82 -10.61 -4.68 20.03
CA SER A 82 -10.94 -3.57 20.92
C SER A 82 -11.75 -4.02 22.14
N ALA A 83 -12.67 -4.96 21.95
CA ALA A 83 -13.44 -5.55 23.04
C ALA A 83 -12.54 -6.38 24.00
N GLU A 84 -11.60 -7.18 23.46
CA GLU A 84 -10.61 -7.92 24.28
C GLU A 84 -9.72 -6.99 25.11
N ALA A 85 -9.40 -5.80 24.57
CA ALA A 85 -8.56 -4.80 25.21
C ALA A 85 -9.34 -3.84 26.13
N ASP A 86 -10.67 -3.94 26.19
CA ASP A 86 -11.56 -3.00 26.90
C ASP A 86 -11.34 -1.54 26.49
N VAL A 87 -11.18 -1.29 25.18
CA VAL A 87 -10.96 0.01 24.58
C VAL A 87 -12.02 0.28 23.50
N PRO A 88 -12.55 1.50 23.36
CA PRO A 88 -13.42 1.82 22.26
C PRO A 88 -12.79 1.51 20.90
N TRP A 89 -13.56 0.91 19.99
CA TRP A 89 -13.02 0.43 18.70
C TRP A 89 -12.35 1.54 17.87
N TRP A 90 -12.89 2.74 17.89
CA TRP A 90 -12.31 3.88 17.18
C TRP A 90 -10.97 4.34 17.78
N ALA A 91 -10.81 4.25 19.12
CA ALA A 91 -9.55 4.56 19.78
C ALA A 91 -8.48 3.48 19.48
N TRP A 92 -8.89 2.21 19.47
CA TRP A 92 -8.04 1.10 19.07
C TRP A 92 -7.56 1.24 17.62
N ALA A 93 -8.47 1.51 16.69
CA ALA A 93 -8.15 1.73 15.29
C ALA A 93 -7.19 2.91 15.10
N MET A 94 -7.46 4.05 15.73
CA MET A 94 -6.60 5.25 15.63
C MET A 94 -5.20 5.03 16.18
N GLN A 95 -5.06 4.32 17.29
CA GLN A 95 -3.76 3.97 17.87
C GLN A 95 -2.93 3.13 16.90
N ASN A 96 -3.53 2.09 16.33
CA ASN A 96 -2.85 1.21 15.39
C ASN A 96 -2.56 1.91 14.06
N GLU A 97 -3.45 2.75 13.55
CA GLU A 97 -3.20 3.56 12.37
C GLU A 97 -1.96 4.43 12.52
N ARG A 98 -1.80 5.09 13.67
CA ARG A 98 -0.59 5.87 13.97
C ARG A 98 0.67 5.02 13.97
N ALA A 99 0.60 3.80 14.51
CA ALA A 99 1.73 2.86 14.50
C ALA A 99 2.10 2.43 13.07
N PHE A 100 1.11 2.18 12.20
CA PHE A 100 1.33 1.90 10.78
C PHE A 100 1.96 3.09 10.05
N THR A 101 1.43 4.30 10.26
CA THR A 101 1.97 5.53 9.66
C THR A 101 3.42 5.74 10.07
N ALA A 102 3.74 5.61 11.36
CA ALA A 102 5.11 5.74 11.84
C ALA A 102 6.07 4.71 11.21
N ALA A 103 5.62 3.46 11.05
CA ALA A 103 6.41 2.42 10.41
C ALA A 103 6.68 2.72 8.92
N TYR A 104 5.69 3.25 8.20
CA TYR A 104 5.84 3.64 6.80
C TYR A 104 6.73 4.88 6.64
N ASP A 105 6.57 5.89 7.48
CA ASP A 105 7.37 7.12 7.45
C ASP A 105 8.85 6.85 7.72
N ALA A 106 9.15 5.85 8.55
CA ALA A 106 10.53 5.42 8.82
C ALA A 106 11.27 4.89 7.58
N LEU A 107 10.54 4.50 6.53
CA LEU A 107 11.12 4.02 5.28
C LEU A 107 11.30 5.12 4.23
N GLY A 108 10.82 6.32 4.48
CA GLY A 108 10.85 7.45 3.56
C GLY A 108 9.69 7.39 2.59
#